data_397bbc0acaab5c1bc8d9e95451a69ca7
#
_entry.id   397bbc0acaab5c1bc8d9e95451a69ca7
#
_cell.length_a   1.000
_cell.length_b   1.000
_cell.length_c   1.000
_cell.angle_alpha   90.00
_cell.angle_beta   90.00
_cell.angle_gamma   90.00
#
_symmetry.space_group_name_H-M   'P 1'
#
loop_
_entity.id
_entity.type
_entity.pdbx_description
1 polymer ?
#
loop_
_entity_poly.entity_id
_entity_poly.type
_entity_poly.pdbx_seq_one_letter_code
_entity_poly.pdbx_strand_id
1 'polypeptide(L)'
;MGFHDFAGSTAVHMVGGICALIGAKILGPRIGKYGKDGKSRAILGHNLTFAALGIFILWFCWFGFNGASTIGMDSDALMETAGRVFFNTNMAAAVVCCTTLIFTWLRYKKPDVSMTYNAALAGLVGITAGCDAVSPVGAVSVHCVCGATGTILTGLFATGVTTEAGLFYGGGLHFLGVQVAGVLSVAAYVAVIIAIVFLAIKYTIGLRADYRGVQVEANLLPKVQVDIVVSAVPVRKVIETAKKDLMPFRT
;
A
#
# COMPACT_ATOMS: atom_id res chain seq x y z
N MET A 1 -21.44 13.04 -11.64
CA MET A 1 -20.14 13.60 -12.04
C MET A 1 -19.26 12.60 -12.81
N GLY A 2 -19.54 11.30 -12.78
CA GLY A 2 -18.79 10.27 -13.55
C GLY A 2 -17.42 9.89 -12.99
N PHE A 3 -17.15 10.15 -11.70
CA PHE A 3 -15.93 9.68 -11.04
C PHE A 3 -15.90 8.15 -11.04
N HIS A 4 -14.79 7.58 -11.53
CA HIS A 4 -14.60 6.14 -11.65
C HIS A 4 -13.41 5.67 -10.83
N ASP A 5 -13.67 4.74 -9.92
CA ASP A 5 -12.66 4.09 -9.06
C ASP A 5 -13.13 2.65 -8.81
N PHE A 6 -12.92 1.78 -9.80
CA PHE A 6 -13.58 0.47 -9.92
C PHE A 6 -13.48 -0.40 -8.66
N ALA A 7 -12.28 -0.58 -8.15
CA ALA A 7 -12.06 -1.40 -6.96
C ALA A 7 -11.40 -0.63 -5.80
N GLY A 8 -11.19 0.69 -5.92
CA GLY A 8 -10.80 1.52 -4.79
C GLY A 8 -9.34 1.95 -4.71
N SER A 9 -8.69 2.32 -5.81
CA SER A 9 -7.37 2.97 -5.75
C SER A 9 -7.39 4.22 -4.87
N THR A 10 -8.40 5.07 -5.06
CA THR A 10 -8.60 6.28 -4.25
C THR A 10 -9.29 5.95 -2.94
N ALA A 11 -10.44 5.28 -2.99
CA ALA A 11 -11.30 5.06 -1.83
C ALA A 11 -10.67 4.14 -0.76
N VAL A 12 -9.74 3.26 -1.13
CA VAL A 12 -9.08 2.34 -0.19
C VAL A 12 -7.60 2.67 -0.04
N HIS A 13 -6.84 2.61 -1.14
CA HIS A 13 -5.38 2.67 -1.06
C HIS A 13 -4.85 4.09 -0.81
N MET A 14 -5.39 5.11 -1.48
CA MET A 14 -5.00 6.49 -1.20
C MET A 14 -5.44 6.91 0.21
N VAL A 15 -6.63 6.54 0.65
CA VAL A 15 -7.12 6.79 2.02
C VAL A 15 -6.14 6.17 3.03
N GLY A 16 -5.79 4.88 2.86
CA GLY A 16 -4.81 4.21 3.71
C GLY A 16 -3.44 4.90 3.72
N GLY A 17 -2.97 5.34 2.55
CA GLY A 17 -1.72 6.09 2.40
C GLY A 17 -1.73 7.43 3.14
N ILE A 18 -2.82 8.20 3.05
CA ILE A 18 -2.98 9.48 3.76
C ILE A 18 -3.05 9.25 5.28
N CYS A 19 -3.81 8.23 5.73
CA CYS A 19 -3.87 7.85 7.13
C CYS A 19 -2.48 7.51 7.68
N ALA A 20 -1.71 6.71 6.94
CA ALA A 20 -0.36 6.32 7.32
C ALA A 20 0.61 7.52 7.36
N LEU A 21 0.53 8.42 6.38
CA LEU A 21 1.36 9.63 6.31
C LEU A 21 1.10 10.56 7.51
N ILE A 22 -0.15 10.85 7.79
CA ILE A 22 -0.55 11.73 8.90
C ILE A 22 -0.22 11.09 10.23
N GLY A 23 -0.55 9.79 10.40
CA GLY A 23 -0.21 9.02 11.59
C GLY A 23 1.29 9.01 11.86
N ALA A 24 2.10 8.71 10.84
CA ALA A 24 3.56 8.72 10.95
C ALA A 24 4.12 10.11 11.30
N LYS A 25 3.56 11.19 10.72
CA LYS A 25 3.97 12.57 11.02
C LYS A 25 3.66 12.95 12.46
N ILE A 26 2.49 12.60 12.98
CA ILE A 26 2.06 12.94 14.35
C ILE A 26 2.78 12.08 15.39
N LEU A 27 3.01 10.78 15.08
CA LEU A 27 3.75 9.84 15.93
C LEU A 27 5.25 10.16 15.98
N GLY A 28 5.82 10.65 14.88
CA GLY A 28 7.25 10.91 14.73
C GLY A 28 8.08 9.65 14.40
N PRO A 29 9.41 9.79 14.27
CA PRO A 29 10.29 8.71 13.84
C PRO A 29 10.34 7.58 14.87
N ARG A 30 10.63 6.37 14.37
CA ARG A 30 10.86 5.18 15.22
C ARG A 30 12.02 5.40 16.17
N ILE A 31 11.96 4.83 17.36
CA ILE A 31 13.06 4.82 18.32
C ILE A 31 14.29 4.17 17.65
N GLY A 32 15.45 4.84 17.74
CA GLY A 32 16.68 4.36 17.11
C GLY A 32 16.84 4.71 15.62
N LYS A 33 15.83 5.35 14.97
CA LYS A 33 15.95 5.80 13.58
C LYS A 33 17.04 6.84 13.37
N TYR A 34 17.21 7.74 14.32
CA TYR A 34 18.26 8.75 14.33
C TYR A 34 19.22 8.51 15.49
N GLY A 35 20.53 8.55 15.23
CA GLY A 35 21.56 8.49 16.26
C GLY A 35 21.66 9.79 17.05
N LYS A 36 22.50 9.81 18.09
CA LYS A 36 22.82 11.04 18.85
C LYS A 36 23.47 12.11 17.96
N ASP A 37 24.05 11.69 16.84
CA ASP A 37 24.65 12.52 15.80
C ASP A 37 23.62 13.09 14.80
N GLY A 38 22.34 12.84 14.99
CA GLY A 38 21.26 13.23 14.08
C GLY A 38 21.21 12.45 12.76
N LYS A 39 22.13 11.52 12.52
CA LYS A 39 22.18 10.74 11.28
C LYS A 39 21.14 9.63 11.27
N SER A 40 20.49 9.48 10.12
CA SER A 40 19.52 8.42 9.90
C SER A 40 20.21 7.06 9.82
N ARG A 41 19.67 6.08 10.55
CA ARG A 41 20.12 4.69 10.55
C ARG A 41 19.11 3.82 9.81
N ALA A 42 19.62 2.84 9.04
CA ALA A 42 18.76 1.85 8.38
C ALA A 42 18.17 0.92 9.45
N ILE A 43 16.87 0.73 9.41
CA ILE A 43 16.16 -0.31 10.16
C ILE A 43 15.79 -1.37 9.14
N LEU A 44 16.53 -2.47 9.12
CA LEU A 44 16.33 -3.54 8.14
C LEU A 44 15.05 -4.30 8.40
N GLY A 45 14.46 -4.86 7.32
CA GLY A 45 13.32 -5.76 7.41
C GLY A 45 13.68 -7.07 8.14
N HIS A 46 12.70 -7.68 8.77
CA HIS A 46 12.87 -8.89 9.57
C HIS A 46 13.25 -10.11 8.73
N ASN A 47 12.49 -10.40 7.66
CA ASN A 47 12.66 -11.61 6.85
C ASN A 47 12.16 -11.41 5.43
N LEU A 48 13.04 -11.47 4.44
CA LEU A 48 12.71 -11.29 3.03
C LEU A 48 11.91 -12.46 2.46
N THR A 49 12.10 -13.67 2.97
CA THR A 49 11.33 -14.85 2.51
C THR A 49 9.88 -14.75 2.93
N PHE A 50 9.61 -14.32 4.17
CA PHE A 50 8.22 -14.07 4.60
C PHE A 50 7.61 -12.87 3.86
N ALA A 51 8.42 -11.86 3.52
CA ALA A 51 7.94 -10.78 2.67
C ALA A 51 7.53 -11.29 1.28
N ALA A 52 8.33 -12.18 0.66
CA ALA A 52 7.99 -12.83 -0.60
C ALA A 52 6.67 -13.60 -0.53
N LEU A 53 6.50 -14.40 0.52
CA LEU A 53 5.25 -15.13 0.76
C LEU A 53 4.07 -14.16 0.91
N GLY A 54 4.25 -13.08 1.67
CA GLY A 54 3.23 -12.04 1.84
C GLY A 54 2.82 -11.39 0.51
N ILE A 55 3.79 -11.06 -0.35
CA ILE A 55 3.52 -10.52 -1.69
C ILE A 55 2.77 -11.53 -2.56
N PHE A 56 3.18 -12.80 -2.53
CA PHE A 56 2.49 -13.85 -3.28
C PHE A 56 1.01 -13.98 -2.87
N ILE A 57 0.75 -14.01 -1.57
CA ILE A 57 -0.62 -14.08 -1.02
C ILE A 57 -1.41 -12.83 -1.43
N LEU A 58 -0.85 -11.63 -1.28
CA LEU A 58 -1.51 -10.38 -1.65
C LEU A 58 -1.80 -10.33 -3.15
N TRP A 59 -0.87 -10.74 -4.00
CA TRP A 59 -1.06 -10.77 -5.45
C TRP A 59 -2.18 -11.75 -5.84
N PHE A 60 -2.16 -12.95 -5.29
CA PHE A 60 -3.21 -13.93 -5.51
C PHE A 60 -4.59 -13.42 -5.05
N CYS A 61 -4.67 -12.87 -3.84
CA CYS A 61 -5.92 -12.33 -3.33
C CYS A 61 -6.41 -11.09 -4.10
N TRP A 62 -5.50 -10.40 -4.83
CA TRP A 62 -5.89 -9.22 -5.62
C TRP A 62 -6.76 -9.57 -6.83
N PHE A 63 -6.67 -10.79 -7.33
CA PHE A 63 -7.64 -11.28 -8.31
C PHE A 63 -9.06 -11.26 -7.72
N GLY A 64 -9.22 -11.71 -6.49
CA GLY A 64 -10.49 -11.59 -5.76
C GLY A 64 -10.87 -10.14 -5.48
N PHE A 65 -9.92 -9.32 -5.04
CA PHE A 65 -10.16 -7.92 -4.68
C PHE A 65 -10.68 -7.12 -5.90
N ASN A 66 -9.99 -7.15 -7.02
CA ASN A 66 -10.40 -6.47 -8.24
C ASN A 66 -11.53 -7.22 -8.95
N GLY A 67 -11.46 -8.55 -9.06
CA GLY A 67 -12.44 -9.35 -9.77
C GLY A 67 -13.81 -9.35 -9.12
N ALA A 68 -13.90 -9.44 -7.80
CA ALA A 68 -15.17 -9.38 -7.09
C ALA A 68 -15.85 -7.99 -7.20
N SER A 69 -15.11 -6.95 -7.57
CA SER A 69 -15.67 -5.61 -7.83
C SER A 69 -16.55 -5.55 -9.08
N THR A 70 -16.60 -6.60 -9.92
CA THR A 70 -17.61 -6.77 -10.97
C THR A 70 -19.01 -7.02 -10.40
N ILE A 71 -19.11 -7.40 -9.10
CA ILE A 71 -20.35 -7.65 -8.35
C ILE A 71 -21.14 -8.88 -8.82
N GLY A 72 -20.93 -9.36 -10.03
CA GLY A 72 -21.57 -10.55 -10.59
C GLY A 72 -20.74 -11.18 -11.70
N MET A 73 -21.02 -12.45 -12.00
CA MET A 73 -20.45 -13.21 -13.13
C MET A 73 -21.54 -14.11 -13.77
N ASP A 74 -22.77 -13.62 -13.75
CA ASP A 74 -23.96 -14.34 -14.19
C ASP A 74 -24.37 -14.03 -15.63
N SER A 75 -23.61 -13.22 -16.34
CA SER A 75 -23.78 -12.91 -17.75
C SER A 75 -22.46 -12.90 -18.51
N ASP A 76 -22.50 -13.15 -19.83
CA ASP A 76 -21.30 -13.16 -20.69
C ASP A 76 -20.54 -11.82 -20.61
N ALA A 77 -21.25 -10.70 -20.56
CA ALA A 77 -20.66 -9.36 -20.45
C ALA A 77 -19.91 -9.15 -19.12
N LEU A 78 -20.46 -9.64 -18.01
CA LEU A 78 -19.80 -9.58 -16.69
C LEU A 78 -18.60 -10.53 -16.61
N MET A 79 -18.71 -11.74 -17.21
CA MET A 79 -17.57 -12.66 -17.30
C MET A 79 -16.45 -12.12 -18.16
N GLU A 80 -16.75 -11.46 -19.28
CA GLU A 80 -15.75 -10.77 -20.11
C GLU A 80 -15.06 -9.65 -19.34
N THR A 81 -15.83 -8.84 -18.61
CA THR A 81 -15.29 -7.77 -17.77
C THR A 81 -14.40 -8.35 -16.68
N ALA A 82 -14.81 -9.39 -15.97
CA ALA A 82 -13.99 -10.05 -14.96
C ALA A 82 -12.68 -10.62 -15.56
N GLY A 83 -12.76 -11.24 -16.74
CA GLY A 83 -11.56 -11.73 -17.45
C GLY A 83 -10.58 -10.61 -17.78
N ARG A 84 -11.08 -9.47 -18.24
CA ARG A 84 -10.28 -8.25 -18.47
C ARG A 84 -9.65 -7.73 -17.20
N VAL A 85 -10.40 -7.67 -16.11
CA VAL A 85 -9.94 -7.25 -14.79
C VAL A 85 -8.82 -8.15 -14.29
N PHE A 86 -8.97 -9.47 -14.39
CA PHE A 86 -7.91 -10.42 -14.00
C PHE A 86 -6.65 -10.24 -14.83
N PHE A 87 -6.81 -10.14 -16.14
CA PHE A 87 -5.67 -9.96 -17.04
C PHE A 87 -4.92 -8.66 -16.75
N ASN A 88 -5.62 -7.54 -16.68
CA ASN A 88 -5.04 -6.22 -16.41
C ASN A 88 -4.37 -6.17 -15.04
N THR A 89 -4.99 -6.75 -14.01
CA THR A 89 -4.42 -6.84 -12.66
C THR A 89 -3.09 -7.59 -12.65
N ASN A 90 -3.04 -8.74 -13.32
CA ASN A 90 -1.82 -9.55 -13.40
C ASN A 90 -0.71 -8.85 -14.19
N MET A 91 -1.05 -8.32 -15.36
CA MET A 91 -0.09 -7.60 -16.23
C MET A 91 0.50 -6.40 -15.51
N ALA A 92 -0.31 -5.69 -14.77
CA ALA A 92 0.08 -4.57 -13.94
C ALA A 92 1.22 -4.93 -13.00
N ALA A 93 0.99 -5.88 -12.14
CA ALA A 93 1.96 -6.30 -11.14
C ALA A 93 3.23 -6.87 -11.78
N ALA A 94 3.08 -7.73 -12.79
CA ALA A 94 4.19 -8.40 -13.46
C ALA A 94 5.14 -7.41 -14.15
N VAL A 95 4.60 -6.45 -14.90
CA VAL A 95 5.41 -5.47 -15.64
C VAL A 95 6.19 -4.57 -14.68
N VAL A 96 5.54 -4.05 -13.63
CA VAL A 96 6.24 -3.18 -12.66
C VAL A 96 7.28 -3.96 -11.86
N CYS A 97 6.99 -5.19 -11.50
CA CYS A 97 7.94 -6.09 -10.85
C CYS A 97 9.20 -6.27 -11.72
N CYS A 98 9.03 -6.65 -13.00
CA CYS A 98 10.14 -6.88 -13.93
C CYS A 98 10.91 -5.59 -14.22
N THR A 99 10.22 -4.48 -14.48
CA THR A 99 10.88 -3.20 -14.78
C THR A 99 11.68 -2.68 -13.59
N THR A 100 11.17 -2.82 -12.36
CA THR A 100 11.89 -2.41 -11.15
C THR A 100 13.10 -3.32 -10.90
N LEU A 101 12.98 -4.63 -11.13
CA LEU A 101 14.09 -5.56 -11.02
C LEU A 101 15.21 -5.18 -12.01
N ILE A 102 14.87 -4.93 -13.27
CA ILE A 102 15.83 -4.48 -14.31
C ILE A 102 16.43 -3.13 -13.93
N PHE A 103 15.60 -2.14 -13.54
CA PHE A 103 16.05 -0.81 -13.13
C PHE A 103 17.06 -0.88 -11.98
N THR A 104 16.75 -1.62 -10.92
CA THR A 104 17.63 -1.74 -9.77
C THR A 104 18.92 -2.46 -10.14
N TRP A 105 18.86 -3.47 -11.00
CA TRP A 105 20.03 -4.17 -11.52
C TRP A 105 20.95 -3.25 -12.29
N LEU A 106 20.42 -2.47 -13.23
CA LEU A 106 21.19 -1.51 -14.01
C LEU A 106 21.78 -0.40 -13.13
N ARG A 107 20.99 0.13 -12.19
CA ARG A 107 21.36 1.29 -11.35
C ARG A 107 22.32 0.93 -10.22
N TYR A 108 22.11 -0.21 -9.55
CA TYR A 108 22.85 -0.63 -8.35
C TYR A 108 23.76 -1.84 -8.61
N LYS A 109 23.84 -2.31 -9.86
CA LYS A 109 24.63 -3.50 -10.29
C LYS A 109 24.20 -4.81 -9.64
N LYS A 110 23.10 -4.81 -8.92
CA LYS A 110 22.42 -5.97 -8.34
C LYS A 110 20.93 -5.69 -8.19
N PRO A 111 20.06 -6.67 -8.40
CA PRO A 111 18.63 -6.50 -8.18
C PRO A 111 18.32 -6.26 -6.71
N ASP A 112 17.41 -5.34 -6.41
CA ASP A 112 16.90 -5.12 -5.06
C ASP A 112 15.55 -5.81 -4.89
N VAL A 113 15.56 -6.87 -4.10
CA VAL A 113 14.39 -7.72 -3.86
C VAL A 113 13.29 -6.93 -3.13
N SER A 114 13.65 -6.10 -2.17
CA SER A 114 12.68 -5.30 -1.38
C SER A 114 11.97 -4.27 -2.26
N MET A 115 12.72 -3.57 -3.11
CA MET A 115 12.13 -2.63 -4.08
C MET A 115 11.25 -3.35 -5.10
N THR A 116 11.65 -4.54 -5.55
CA THR A 116 10.86 -5.36 -6.50
C THR A 116 9.53 -5.79 -5.89
N TYR A 117 9.52 -6.19 -4.62
CA TYR A 117 8.29 -6.54 -3.90
C TYR A 117 7.34 -5.34 -3.76
N ASN A 118 7.87 -4.20 -3.34
CA ASN A 118 7.07 -2.97 -3.24
C ASN A 118 6.54 -2.53 -4.61
N ALA A 119 7.29 -2.75 -5.67
CA ALA A 119 6.87 -2.42 -7.02
C ALA A 119 5.70 -3.29 -7.49
N ALA A 120 5.71 -4.60 -7.20
CA ALA A 120 4.57 -5.47 -7.49
C ALA A 120 3.27 -4.95 -6.83
N LEU A 121 3.34 -4.59 -5.53
CA LEU A 121 2.20 -3.99 -4.83
C LEU A 121 1.79 -2.64 -5.42
N ALA A 122 2.76 -1.81 -5.80
CA ALA A 122 2.47 -0.52 -6.45
C ALA A 122 1.71 -0.71 -7.77
N GLY A 123 2.06 -1.72 -8.56
CA GLY A 123 1.35 -2.10 -9.78
C GLY A 123 -0.08 -2.53 -9.50
N LEU A 124 -0.29 -3.39 -8.50
CA LEU A 124 -1.61 -3.84 -8.08
C LEU A 124 -2.49 -2.65 -7.63
N VAL A 125 -1.97 -1.78 -6.78
CA VAL A 125 -2.67 -0.58 -6.31
C VAL A 125 -2.99 0.35 -7.46
N GLY A 126 -2.04 0.62 -8.35
CA GLY A 126 -2.21 1.55 -9.46
C GLY A 126 -3.29 1.14 -10.45
N ILE A 127 -3.43 -0.16 -10.74
CA ILE A 127 -4.44 -0.66 -11.70
C ILE A 127 -5.85 -0.74 -11.10
N THR A 128 -5.99 -0.75 -9.79
CA THR A 128 -7.25 -1.02 -9.08
C THR A 128 -8.39 -0.07 -9.45
N ALA A 129 -8.10 1.20 -9.83
CA ALA A 129 -9.14 2.16 -10.24
C ALA A 129 -9.70 1.89 -11.63
N GLY A 130 -8.90 1.39 -12.56
CA GLY A 130 -9.26 1.31 -13.97
C GLY A 130 -9.06 -0.06 -14.60
N CYS A 131 -8.96 -1.12 -13.80
CA CYS A 131 -8.70 -2.48 -14.30
C CYS A 131 -9.78 -3.00 -15.26
N ASP A 132 -10.99 -2.49 -15.18
CA ASP A 132 -12.11 -2.76 -16.09
C ASP A 132 -12.11 -1.85 -17.33
N ALA A 133 -11.55 -0.64 -17.22
CA ALA A 133 -11.72 0.45 -18.17
C ALA A 133 -10.55 0.61 -19.16
N VAL A 134 -9.35 0.12 -18.83
CA VAL A 134 -8.16 0.25 -19.67
C VAL A 134 -7.91 -0.98 -20.52
N SER A 135 -7.26 -0.77 -21.69
CA SER A 135 -6.73 -1.88 -22.50
C SER A 135 -5.48 -2.51 -21.83
N PRO A 136 -5.05 -3.71 -22.24
CA PRO A 136 -3.79 -4.30 -21.77
C PRO A 136 -2.58 -3.38 -21.95
N VAL A 137 -2.51 -2.61 -23.05
CA VAL A 137 -1.46 -1.61 -23.29
C VAL A 137 -1.60 -0.44 -22.33
N GLY A 138 -2.83 0.04 -22.10
CA GLY A 138 -3.13 1.06 -21.08
C GLY A 138 -2.75 0.56 -19.68
N ALA A 139 -3.07 -0.70 -19.36
CA ALA A 139 -2.69 -1.31 -18.10
C ALA A 139 -1.16 -1.26 -17.86
N VAL A 140 -0.34 -1.54 -18.84
CA VAL A 140 1.12 -1.40 -18.76
C VAL A 140 1.55 0.05 -18.52
N SER A 141 0.87 1.03 -19.10
CA SER A 141 1.19 2.46 -19.00
C SER A 141 0.84 3.07 -17.64
N VAL A 142 -0.20 2.56 -16.98
CA VAL A 142 -0.71 3.06 -15.67
C VAL A 142 0.21 2.74 -14.49
N HIS A 143 1.26 1.93 -14.66
CA HIS A 143 1.99 1.28 -13.57
C HIS A 143 3.08 2.09 -12.91
N CYS A 144 3.41 3.27 -13.39
CA CYS A 144 4.56 4.00 -12.85
C CYS A 144 4.32 4.66 -11.47
N VAL A 145 3.06 4.81 -11.00
CA VAL A 145 2.75 5.58 -9.77
C VAL A 145 1.46 5.08 -9.07
N CYS A 146 1.48 4.93 -7.76
CA CYS A 146 0.43 4.29 -6.93
C CYS A 146 -0.89 5.10 -6.74
N GLY A 147 -1.94 4.43 -6.33
CA GLY A 147 -3.19 4.93 -5.72
C GLY A 147 -3.86 6.15 -6.38
N ALA A 148 -3.61 7.34 -5.88
CA ALA A 148 -4.20 8.58 -6.39
C ALA A 148 -3.93 8.77 -7.89
N THR A 149 -2.71 8.48 -8.32
CA THR A 149 -2.31 8.55 -9.73
C THR A 149 -2.92 7.45 -10.58
N GLY A 150 -3.17 6.26 -10.05
CA GLY A 150 -3.90 5.20 -10.76
C GLY A 150 -5.28 5.69 -11.20
N THR A 151 -6.01 6.33 -10.30
CA THR A 151 -7.32 6.92 -10.60
C THR A 151 -7.22 8.06 -11.63
N ILE A 152 -6.22 8.93 -11.53
CA ILE A 152 -5.98 10.00 -12.51
C ILE A 152 -5.62 9.40 -13.88
N LEU A 153 -4.79 8.36 -13.91
CA LEU A 153 -4.39 7.67 -15.14
C LEU A 153 -5.55 6.94 -15.82
N THR A 154 -6.57 6.52 -15.08
CA THR A 154 -7.83 6.03 -15.67
C THR A 154 -8.46 7.14 -16.53
N GLY A 155 -8.44 8.40 -16.08
CA GLY A 155 -8.88 9.54 -16.86
C GLY A 155 -8.09 9.80 -18.15
N LEU A 156 -6.86 9.29 -18.26
CA LEU A 156 -6.05 9.37 -19.48
C LEU A 156 -6.26 8.17 -20.41
N PHE A 157 -6.34 6.94 -19.87
CA PHE A 157 -6.20 5.68 -20.62
C PHE A 157 -7.50 4.86 -20.72
N ALA A 158 -8.63 5.30 -20.17
CA ALA A 158 -9.90 4.59 -20.31
C ALA A 158 -10.33 4.49 -21.78
N THR A 159 -10.77 3.30 -22.18
CA THR A 159 -11.11 3.00 -23.59
C THR A 159 -12.52 3.44 -23.98
N GLY A 160 -13.35 3.87 -23.03
CA GLY A 160 -14.76 4.24 -23.26
C GLY A 160 -15.71 3.04 -23.31
N VAL A 161 -15.29 1.85 -22.87
CA VAL A 161 -16.13 0.64 -22.88
C VAL A 161 -17.00 0.55 -21.63
N THR A 162 -16.42 0.80 -20.45
CA THR A 162 -17.12 0.72 -19.15
C THR A 162 -17.33 2.11 -18.51
N THR A 163 -16.61 3.11 -19.01
CA THR A 163 -16.65 4.50 -18.53
C THR A 163 -16.67 5.46 -19.72
N GLU A 164 -16.65 6.78 -19.44
CA GLU A 164 -16.30 7.76 -20.48
C GLU A 164 -14.87 7.48 -20.99
N ALA A 165 -14.63 7.77 -22.27
CA ALA A 165 -13.30 7.63 -22.86
C ALA A 165 -12.30 8.60 -22.21
N GLY A 166 -11.09 8.12 -21.96
CA GLY A 166 -9.99 8.93 -21.46
C GLY A 166 -9.41 9.86 -22.52
N LEU A 167 -8.54 10.77 -22.09
CA LEU A 167 -7.94 11.80 -22.95
C LEU A 167 -7.28 11.20 -24.21
N PHE A 168 -6.51 10.12 -24.08
CA PHE A 168 -5.81 9.47 -25.18
C PHE A 168 -6.70 8.62 -26.08
N TYR A 169 -7.94 8.41 -25.70
CA TYR A 169 -8.96 7.69 -26.48
C TYR A 169 -10.07 8.61 -26.99
N GLY A 170 -9.82 9.92 -27.02
CA GLY A 170 -10.71 10.90 -27.64
C GLY A 170 -11.80 11.47 -26.74
N GLY A 171 -11.82 11.13 -25.43
CA GLY A 171 -12.81 11.63 -24.47
C GLY A 171 -12.60 13.07 -23.98
N GLY A 172 -11.51 13.75 -24.41
CA GLY A 172 -11.24 15.12 -24.00
C GLY A 172 -10.82 15.24 -22.54
N LEU A 173 -10.88 16.46 -22.00
CA LEU A 173 -10.42 16.77 -20.64
C LEU A 173 -11.50 16.58 -19.56
N HIS A 174 -12.76 16.34 -19.94
CA HIS A 174 -13.87 16.28 -18.98
C HIS A 174 -13.66 15.14 -17.97
N PHE A 175 -13.52 13.92 -18.46
CA PHE A 175 -13.34 12.74 -17.59
C PHE A 175 -12.07 12.82 -16.75
N LEU A 176 -10.95 13.25 -17.33
CA LEU A 176 -9.73 13.51 -16.59
C LEU A 176 -9.93 14.53 -15.44
N GLY A 177 -10.64 15.63 -15.75
CA GLY A 177 -10.96 16.66 -14.76
C GLY A 177 -11.78 16.13 -13.60
N VAL A 178 -12.77 15.27 -13.88
CA VAL A 178 -13.59 14.60 -12.86
C VAL A 178 -12.74 13.67 -11.97
N GLN A 179 -11.83 12.91 -12.58
CA GLN A 179 -10.94 12.01 -11.82
C GLN A 179 -10.00 12.81 -10.89
N VAL A 180 -9.40 13.88 -11.37
CA VAL A 180 -8.54 14.77 -10.56
C VAL A 180 -9.34 15.41 -9.42
N ALA A 181 -10.51 15.96 -9.71
CA ALA A 181 -11.38 16.58 -8.70
C ALA A 181 -11.81 15.58 -7.62
N GLY A 182 -12.18 14.36 -8.01
CA GLY A 182 -12.54 13.29 -7.09
C GLY A 182 -11.38 12.91 -6.16
N VAL A 183 -10.19 12.67 -6.72
CA VAL A 183 -8.97 12.37 -5.95
C VAL A 183 -8.65 13.48 -4.94
N LEU A 184 -8.66 14.74 -5.36
CA LEU A 184 -8.36 15.87 -4.48
C LEU A 184 -9.41 16.04 -3.38
N SER A 185 -10.70 15.85 -3.69
CA SER A 185 -11.79 15.95 -2.72
C SER A 185 -11.66 14.88 -1.63
N VAL A 186 -11.44 13.63 -2.01
CA VAL A 186 -11.23 12.53 -1.06
C VAL A 186 -9.96 12.78 -0.23
N ALA A 187 -8.86 13.19 -0.87
CA ALA A 187 -7.60 13.47 -0.17
C ALA A 187 -7.76 14.55 0.89
N ALA A 188 -8.41 15.66 0.56
CA ALA A 188 -8.67 16.77 1.48
C ALA A 188 -9.55 16.33 2.66
N TYR A 189 -10.66 15.66 2.36
CA TYR A 189 -11.59 15.16 3.38
C TYR A 189 -10.88 14.22 4.37
N VAL A 190 -10.20 13.19 3.85
CA VAL A 190 -9.50 12.20 4.68
C VAL A 190 -8.38 12.85 5.48
N ALA A 191 -7.60 13.76 4.89
CA ALA A 191 -6.52 14.44 5.59
C ALA A 191 -7.02 15.22 6.82
N VAL A 192 -8.13 15.95 6.67
CA VAL A 192 -8.72 16.71 7.78
C VAL A 192 -9.25 15.78 8.88
N ILE A 193 -10.08 14.82 8.53
CA ILE A 193 -10.69 13.91 9.52
C ILE A 193 -9.64 13.10 10.26
N ILE A 194 -8.67 12.51 9.54
CA ILE A 194 -7.63 11.69 10.15
C ILE A 194 -6.69 12.51 11.02
N ALA A 195 -6.36 13.76 10.63
CA ALA A 195 -5.58 14.65 11.50
C ALA A 195 -6.30 14.92 12.82
N ILE A 196 -7.62 15.20 12.77
CA ILE A 196 -8.43 15.39 13.98
C ILE A 196 -8.42 14.14 14.86
N VAL A 197 -8.65 12.96 14.28
CA VAL A 197 -8.66 11.68 15.01
C VAL A 197 -7.31 11.41 15.68
N PHE A 198 -6.19 11.50 14.94
CA PHE A 198 -4.87 11.26 15.52
C PHE A 198 -4.48 12.30 16.58
N LEU A 199 -4.87 13.57 16.42
CA LEU A 199 -4.64 14.59 17.43
C LEU A 199 -5.49 14.33 18.68
N ALA A 200 -6.76 13.95 18.52
CA ALA A 200 -7.61 13.55 19.64
C ALA A 200 -7.01 12.38 20.43
N ILE A 201 -6.57 11.31 19.75
CA ILE A 201 -5.90 10.17 20.40
C ILE A 201 -4.61 10.62 21.09
N LYS A 202 -3.81 11.47 20.44
CA LYS A 202 -2.56 11.97 21.01
C LYS A 202 -2.74 12.70 22.32
N TYR A 203 -3.80 13.53 22.42
CA TYR A 203 -4.05 14.37 23.60
C TYR A 203 -4.89 13.67 24.67
N THR A 204 -5.59 12.57 24.36
CA THR A 204 -6.42 11.82 25.32
C THR A 204 -5.69 10.60 25.86
N ILE A 205 -5.34 9.64 25.00
CA ILE A 205 -4.80 8.32 25.36
C ILE A 205 -3.28 8.29 25.18
N GLY A 206 -2.73 9.15 24.31
CA GLY A 206 -1.34 9.09 23.85
C GLY A 206 -1.16 8.10 22.69
N LEU A 207 -0.17 8.37 21.83
CA LEU A 207 0.14 7.56 20.64
C LEU A 207 1.29 6.57 20.84
N ARG A 208 2.02 6.69 21.95
CA ARG A 208 3.14 5.79 22.27
C ARG A 208 2.97 5.25 23.68
N ALA A 209 3.22 3.95 23.83
CA ALA A 209 3.39 3.38 25.15
C ALA A 209 4.62 3.99 25.83
N ASP A 210 4.48 4.42 27.07
CA ASP A 210 5.60 4.92 27.86
C ASP A 210 6.40 3.73 28.40
N TYR A 211 7.52 3.44 27.76
CA TYR A 211 8.46 2.39 28.18
C TYR A 211 9.44 2.85 29.26
N ARG A 212 9.14 3.93 29.99
CA ARG A 212 9.97 4.38 31.11
C ARG A 212 10.00 3.29 32.19
N GLY A 213 11.11 2.58 32.27
CA GLY A 213 11.33 1.51 33.25
C GLY A 213 11.50 0.11 32.68
N VAL A 214 11.33 -0.10 31.38
CA VAL A 214 11.75 -1.32 30.71
C VAL A 214 13.10 -1.08 30.06
N GLN A 215 14.20 -1.25 30.81
CA GLN A 215 15.52 -1.46 30.21
C GLN A 215 15.52 -2.82 29.55
N VAL A 216 15.19 -2.86 28.27
CA VAL A 216 15.57 -4.00 27.43
C VAL A 216 17.07 -3.81 27.20
N GLU A 217 17.89 -4.63 27.82
CA GLU A 217 19.33 -4.65 27.51
C GLU A 217 19.49 -4.88 26.01
N ALA A 218 20.02 -3.89 25.30
CA ALA A 218 20.18 -3.88 23.86
C ALA A 218 21.00 -5.08 23.32
N ASN A 219 21.65 -5.83 24.21
CA ASN A 219 22.50 -6.98 23.91
C ASN A 219 21.74 -8.33 23.83
N LEU A 220 20.49 -8.41 24.27
CA LEU A 220 19.75 -9.67 24.32
C LEU A 220 18.90 -10.01 23.10
N LEU A 221 18.66 -9.04 22.19
CA LEU A 221 17.86 -9.26 21.00
C LEU A 221 18.49 -8.63 19.75
N PRO A 222 19.57 -9.20 19.20
CA PRO A 222 20.13 -8.66 17.96
C PRO A 222 19.25 -8.86 16.72
N LYS A 223 18.13 -9.58 16.78
CA LYS A 223 17.39 -9.96 15.56
C LYS A 223 15.86 -10.04 15.67
N VAL A 224 15.22 -9.76 16.79
CA VAL A 224 13.76 -9.82 16.91
C VAL A 224 13.22 -8.47 17.38
N GLN A 225 12.84 -7.63 16.44
CA GLN A 225 12.03 -6.45 16.71
C GLN A 225 10.58 -6.89 16.61
N VAL A 226 9.94 -7.17 17.76
CA VAL A 226 8.51 -7.44 17.83
C VAL A 226 7.81 -6.09 17.93
N ASP A 227 7.25 -5.61 16.82
CA ASP A 227 6.30 -4.50 16.84
C ASP A 227 4.96 -5.04 17.40
N ILE A 228 4.84 -5.12 18.72
CA ILE A 228 3.58 -5.48 19.37
C ILE A 228 2.70 -4.24 19.39
N VAL A 229 1.71 -4.21 18.53
CA VAL A 229 0.56 -3.31 18.69
C VAL A 229 -0.32 -3.90 19.80
N VAL A 230 -0.11 -3.45 21.03
CA VAL A 230 -0.90 -3.91 22.18
C VAL A 230 -2.02 -2.93 22.44
N SER A 231 -3.23 -3.25 22.02
CA SER A 231 -4.44 -2.68 22.58
C SER A 231 -4.78 -3.42 23.88
N ALA A 232 -4.79 -2.71 25.00
CA ALA A 232 -5.43 -3.10 26.27
C ALA A 232 -4.87 -4.29 27.08
N VAL A 233 -3.70 -4.86 26.79
CA VAL A 233 -3.04 -5.85 27.69
C VAL A 233 -1.86 -5.16 28.38
N PRO A 234 -1.67 -5.31 29.70
CA PRO A 234 -0.51 -4.75 30.40
C PRO A 234 0.79 -5.29 29.78
N VAL A 235 1.57 -4.41 29.18
CA VAL A 235 2.85 -4.73 28.50
C VAL A 235 3.77 -5.59 29.37
N ARG A 236 3.71 -5.40 30.70
CA ARG A 236 4.45 -6.19 31.69
C ARG A 236 4.18 -7.69 31.58
N LYS A 237 2.91 -8.09 31.38
CA LYS A 237 2.52 -9.49 31.28
C LYS A 237 2.99 -10.15 29.98
N VAL A 238 3.01 -9.41 28.89
CA VAL A 238 3.54 -9.88 27.60
C VAL A 238 5.05 -10.07 27.65
N ILE A 239 5.78 -9.14 28.29
CA ILE A 239 7.24 -9.22 28.47
C ILE A 239 7.62 -10.37 29.40
N GLU A 240 6.87 -10.59 30.47
CA GLU A 240 7.10 -11.72 31.39
C GLU A 240 6.85 -13.07 30.71
N THR A 241 5.80 -13.17 29.89
CA THR A 241 5.53 -14.37 29.08
C THR A 241 6.63 -14.59 28.04
N ALA A 242 7.01 -13.56 27.30
CA ALA A 242 8.10 -13.65 26.31
C ALA A 242 9.45 -14.03 26.94
N LYS A 243 9.76 -13.51 28.15
CA LYS A 243 10.94 -13.92 28.90
C LYS A 243 10.91 -15.38 29.34
N LYS A 244 9.73 -15.88 29.72
CA LYS A 244 9.55 -17.25 30.17
C LYS A 244 9.71 -18.26 29.04
N ASP A 245 9.25 -17.90 27.84
CA ASP A 245 9.27 -18.78 26.66
C ASP A 245 10.59 -18.72 25.87
N LEU A 246 11.36 -17.64 26.01
CA LEU A 246 12.62 -17.43 25.28
C LEU A 246 13.89 -17.81 26.10
N MET A 247 13.77 -18.14 27.37
CA MET A 247 14.90 -18.49 28.24
C MET A 247 15.31 -19.98 28.35
N PRO A 248 14.69 -20.99 27.71
CA PRO A 248 15.19 -22.36 27.81
C PRO A 248 16.42 -22.70 26.95
N PHE A 249 17.01 -21.74 26.23
CA PHE A 249 18.15 -22.01 25.36
C PHE A 249 19.46 -21.38 25.86
N ARG A 250 19.72 -21.41 27.16
CA ARG A 250 21.08 -21.25 27.72
C ARG A 250 21.56 -22.60 28.23
N THR A 251 22.25 -23.32 27.38
CA THR A 251 23.41 -24.16 27.72
C THR A 251 24.42 -24.05 26.59
#